data_b5fc1d694b22f3123de0438e44b4fc5f
#
_entry.id   b5fc1d694b22f3123de0438e44b4fc5f
#
_cell.length_a   1.000
_cell.length_b   1.000
_cell.length_c   1.000
_cell.angle_alpha   90.00
_cell.angle_beta   90.00
_cell.angle_gamma   90.00
#
_symmetry.space_group_name_H-M   'P 1'
#
loop_
_entity.id
_entity.type
_entity.pdbx_description
1 polymer ?
#
loop_
_entity_poly.entity_id
_entity_poly.type
_entity_poly.pdbx_seq_one_letter_code
_entity_poly.pdbx_strand_id
1 'polypeptide(L)'
;MTAGALRLVGFEELSAGALRGRLLARRTEFWAGSPLDDDAVAALHDPVFFHQLGGFGAVALTPDEEDAGYLLGVVSADRLAVVQAVAVHPAWRGRGVATRLLERFAALAAGVGARAAQAVALPGDTGAAALAAHLGASPAPSPGHAGPGADRVVLTRRLPLAPPVQPADPRS
;
A
#
# COMPACT_ATOMS: atom_id res chain seq x y z
N MET A 1 8.51 -26.38 3.89
CA MET A 1 9.24 -25.33 3.16
C MET A 1 9.08 -24.03 3.92
N THR A 2 10.10 -23.60 4.63
CA THR A 2 10.14 -22.30 5.32
C THR A 2 10.09 -21.22 4.24
N ALA A 3 9.01 -20.42 4.20
CA ALA A 3 8.94 -19.29 3.29
C ALA A 3 10.11 -18.36 3.63
N GLY A 4 11.09 -18.26 2.74
CA GLY A 4 12.23 -17.38 2.91
C GLY A 4 11.75 -15.97 3.27
N ALA A 5 12.46 -15.30 4.16
CA ALA A 5 12.08 -13.99 4.65
C ALA A 5 12.06 -13.00 3.48
N LEU A 6 10.90 -12.39 3.20
CA LEU A 6 10.79 -11.31 2.23
C LEU A 6 11.63 -10.11 2.67
N ARG A 7 12.36 -9.51 1.74
CA ARG A 7 13.07 -8.25 1.94
C ARG A 7 12.17 -7.09 1.49
N LEU A 8 12.05 -6.07 2.31
CA LEU A 8 11.37 -4.83 1.91
C LEU A 8 12.42 -3.80 1.51
N VAL A 9 12.30 -3.27 0.31
CA VAL A 9 13.13 -2.18 -0.22
C VAL A 9 12.27 -0.95 -0.45
N GLY A 10 12.81 0.22 -0.12
CA GLY A 10 12.15 1.48 -0.39
C GLY A 10 12.48 1.99 -1.79
N PHE A 11 11.76 3.02 -2.22
CA PHE A 11 12.03 3.70 -3.49
C PHE A 11 13.39 4.43 -3.49
N GLU A 12 13.93 4.72 -2.32
CA GLU A 12 15.28 5.26 -2.15
C GLU A 12 16.37 4.31 -2.63
N GLU A 13 16.09 3.02 -2.67
CA GLU A 13 17.00 1.97 -3.14
C GLU A 13 16.82 1.66 -4.63
N LEU A 14 15.73 2.15 -5.24
CA LEU A 14 15.37 1.87 -6.63
C LEU A 14 15.10 3.18 -7.37
N SER A 15 15.62 3.35 -8.59
CA SER A 15 15.24 4.51 -9.39
C SER A 15 13.75 4.45 -9.77
N ALA A 16 13.06 5.60 -9.68
CA ALA A 16 11.62 5.67 -9.96
C ALA A 16 11.26 5.19 -11.37
N GLY A 17 12.07 5.52 -12.37
CA GLY A 17 11.84 5.11 -13.76
C GLY A 17 11.98 3.59 -13.95
N ALA A 18 13.02 2.98 -13.38
CA ALA A 18 13.24 1.54 -13.46
C ALA A 18 12.11 0.78 -12.73
N LEU A 19 11.72 1.26 -11.54
CA LEU A 19 10.63 0.67 -10.76
C LEU A 19 9.31 0.74 -11.53
N ARG A 20 8.96 1.91 -12.09
CA ARG A 20 7.73 2.06 -12.89
C ARG A 20 7.68 1.09 -14.05
N GLY A 21 8.75 0.99 -14.84
CA GLY A 21 8.83 0.05 -15.96
C GLY A 21 8.63 -1.40 -15.53
N ARG A 22 9.26 -1.81 -14.42
CA ARG A 22 9.15 -3.14 -13.84
C ARG A 22 7.73 -3.46 -13.38
N LEU A 23 7.07 -2.55 -12.67
CA LEU A 23 5.70 -2.74 -12.18
C LEU A 23 4.69 -2.78 -13.32
N LEU A 24 4.83 -1.92 -14.34
CA LEU A 24 3.95 -1.94 -15.51
C LEU A 24 4.10 -3.21 -16.33
N ALA A 25 5.31 -3.75 -16.48
CA ALA A 25 5.55 -5.00 -17.22
C ALA A 25 4.83 -6.19 -16.60
N ARG A 26 4.60 -6.18 -15.28
CA ARG A 26 3.96 -7.27 -14.55
C ARG A 26 2.54 -6.93 -14.04
N ARG A 27 1.95 -5.82 -14.47
CA ARG A 27 0.67 -5.36 -13.93
C ARG A 27 -0.46 -6.38 -14.01
N THR A 28 -0.57 -7.12 -15.10
CA THR A 28 -1.60 -8.13 -15.29
C THR A 28 -1.52 -9.26 -14.26
N GLU A 29 -0.33 -9.63 -13.84
CA GLU A 29 -0.12 -10.63 -12.79
C GLU A 29 -0.56 -10.11 -11.42
N PHE A 30 -0.10 -8.91 -11.04
CA PHE A 30 -0.38 -8.32 -9.73
C PHE A 30 -1.86 -7.96 -9.54
N TRP A 31 -2.51 -7.50 -10.61
CA TRP A 31 -3.91 -7.06 -10.58
C TRP A 31 -4.89 -8.13 -11.05
N ALA A 32 -4.43 -9.36 -11.26
CA ALA A 32 -5.31 -10.49 -11.59
C ALA A 32 -6.43 -10.66 -10.56
N GLY A 33 -7.68 -10.66 -11.03
CA GLY A 33 -8.88 -10.73 -10.19
C GLY A 33 -9.27 -9.41 -9.51
N SER A 34 -8.59 -8.29 -9.83
CA SER A 34 -9.03 -6.95 -9.43
C SER A 34 -10.30 -6.55 -10.22
N PRO A 35 -11.22 -5.76 -9.62
CA PRO A 35 -12.32 -5.15 -10.36
C PRO A 35 -11.88 -3.95 -11.22
N LEU A 36 -10.61 -3.52 -11.14
CA LEU A 36 -10.06 -2.45 -11.96
C LEU A 36 -9.66 -2.99 -13.34
N ASP A 37 -10.01 -2.25 -14.39
CA ASP A 37 -9.55 -2.54 -15.74
C ASP A 37 -8.10 -2.10 -15.97
N ASP A 38 -7.54 -2.45 -17.11
CA ASP A 38 -6.14 -2.17 -17.45
C ASP A 38 -5.84 -0.67 -17.51
N ASP A 39 -6.79 0.17 -17.92
CA ASP A 39 -6.63 1.62 -17.99
C ASP A 39 -6.60 2.23 -16.59
N ALA A 40 -7.48 1.80 -15.70
CA ALA A 40 -7.48 2.21 -14.31
C ALA A 40 -6.19 1.79 -13.59
N VAL A 41 -5.72 0.56 -13.84
CA VAL A 41 -4.44 0.09 -13.30
C VAL A 41 -3.27 0.90 -13.85
N ALA A 42 -3.26 1.22 -15.16
CA ALA A 42 -2.22 2.05 -15.77
C ALA A 42 -2.19 3.45 -15.16
N ALA A 43 -3.36 4.04 -14.88
CA ALA A 43 -3.48 5.36 -14.26
C ALA A 43 -2.87 5.40 -12.84
N LEU A 44 -2.93 4.31 -12.07
CA LEU A 44 -2.25 4.21 -10.78
C LEU A 44 -0.72 4.32 -10.88
N HIS A 45 -0.16 4.08 -12.07
CA HIS A 45 1.27 4.09 -12.36
C HIS A 45 1.67 5.28 -13.27
N ASP A 46 0.88 6.35 -13.26
CA ASP A 46 1.12 7.53 -14.10
C ASP A 46 2.50 8.14 -13.82
N PRO A 47 3.24 8.58 -14.86
CA PRO A 47 4.53 9.26 -14.70
C PRO A 47 4.46 10.49 -13.80
N VAL A 48 3.36 11.24 -13.81
CA VAL A 48 3.15 12.41 -12.95
C VAL A 48 3.28 12.03 -11.47
N PHE A 49 2.71 10.89 -11.07
CA PHE A 49 2.85 10.39 -9.70
C PHE A 49 4.33 10.20 -9.31
N PHE A 50 5.12 9.54 -10.17
CA PHE A 50 6.51 9.22 -9.85
C PHE A 50 7.47 10.40 -9.95
N HIS A 51 7.26 11.29 -10.92
CA HIS A 51 8.24 12.32 -11.26
C HIS A 51 7.85 13.73 -10.82
N GLN A 52 6.58 14.00 -10.58
CA GLN A 52 6.09 15.34 -10.24
C GLN A 52 5.49 15.43 -8.84
N LEU A 53 4.81 14.41 -8.36
CA LEU A 53 4.19 14.43 -7.04
C LEU A 53 5.07 13.85 -5.93
N GLY A 54 6.31 13.44 -6.25
CA GLY A 54 7.22 12.87 -5.26
C GLY A 54 6.74 11.55 -4.69
N GLY A 55 6.15 10.72 -5.54
CA GLY A 55 5.65 9.40 -5.15
C GLY A 55 6.76 8.54 -4.55
N PHE A 56 6.46 7.84 -3.49
CA PHE A 56 7.36 6.92 -2.80
C PHE A 56 6.60 5.66 -2.37
N GLY A 57 7.29 4.69 -1.83
CA GLY A 57 6.67 3.46 -1.35
C GLY A 57 7.69 2.38 -1.05
N ALA A 58 7.26 1.14 -1.21
CA ALA A 58 8.09 -0.02 -0.94
C ALA A 58 7.76 -1.16 -1.89
N VAL A 59 8.75 -2.02 -2.10
CA VAL A 59 8.62 -3.30 -2.82
C VAL A 59 9.00 -4.42 -1.87
N ALA A 60 8.23 -5.49 -1.87
CA ALA A 60 8.58 -6.74 -1.20
C ALA A 60 9.22 -7.68 -2.21
N LEU A 61 10.45 -8.08 -1.94
CA LEU A 61 11.23 -8.99 -2.77
C LEU A 61 11.29 -10.38 -2.13
N THR A 62 11.21 -11.40 -2.96
CA THR A 62 11.49 -12.78 -2.58
C THR A 62 12.98 -12.98 -2.34
N PRO A 63 13.41 -14.12 -1.76
CA PRO A 63 14.84 -14.47 -1.69
C PRO A 63 15.55 -14.51 -3.05
N ASP A 64 14.79 -14.79 -4.13
CA ASP A 64 15.30 -14.82 -5.51
C ASP A 64 15.20 -13.44 -6.20
N GLU A 65 15.01 -12.37 -5.41
CA GLU A 65 14.92 -10.97 -5.89
C GLU A 65 13.74 -10.71 -6.86
N GLU A 66 12.69 -11.53 -6.80
CA GLU A 66 11.45 -11.31 -7.55
C GLU A 66 10.45 -10.47 -6.75
N ASP A 67 9.58 -9.74 -7.45
CA ASP A 67 8.54 -8.92 -6.83
C ASP A 67 7.41 -9.78 -6.24
N ALA A 68 7.28 -9.79 -4.93
CA ALA A 68 6.15 -10.41 -4.22
C ALA A 68 4.99 -9.45 -4.01
N GLY A 69 5.25 -8.15 -3.96
CA GLY A 69 4.25 -7.11 -3.78
C GLY A 69 4.87 -5.72 -3.76
N TYR A 70 4.04 -4.71 -3.88
CA TYR A 70 4.48 -3.30 -3.82
C TYR A 70 3.39 -2.38 -3.27
N LEU A 71 3.81 -1.23 -2.80
CA LEU A 71 2.96 -0.14 -2.38
C LEU A 71 3.48 1.17 -2.97
N LEU A 72 2.58 1.95 -3.54
CA LEU A 72 2.82 3.30 -4.03
C LEU A 72 2.05 4.29 -3.16
N GLY A 73 2.67 5.40 -2.80
CA GLY A 73 2.04 6.43 -2.02
C GLY A 73 2.72 7.78 -2.17
N VAL A 74 2.13 8.79 -1.56
CA VAL A 74 2.62 10.17 -1.54
C VAL A 74 2.32 10.79 -0.18
N VAL A 75 3.14 11.75 0.24
CA VAL A 75 2.82 12.61 1.38
C VAL A 75 2.50 14.01 0.86
N SER A 76 1.27 14.46 1.12
CA SER A 76 0.82 15.80 0.74
C SER A 76 1.43 16.89 1.61
N ALA A 77 1.32 18.15 1.16
CA ALA A 77 1.74 19.33 1.91
C ALA A 77 1.05 19.43 3.29
N ASP A 78 -0.18 18.91 3.41
CA ASP A 78 -0.95 18.88 4.66
C ASP A 78 -0.51 17.77 5.62
N ARG A 79 0.60 17.09 5.30
CA ARG A 79 1.13 15.97 6.08
C ARG A 79 0.17 14.77 6.16
N LEU A 80 -0.54 14.54 5.07
CA LEU A 80 -1.35 13.35 4.86
C LEU A 80 -0.60 12.40 3.95
N ALA A 81 -0.36 11.18 4.41
CA ALA A 81 0.16 10.10 3.58
C ALA A 81 -1.01 9.44 2.85
N VAL A 82 -0.94 9.37 1.54
CA VAL A 82 -1.98 8.75 0.71
C VAL A 82 -1.42 7.50 0.06
N VAL A 83 -2.08 6.36 0.29
CA VAL A 83 -1.78 5.12 -0.42
C VAL A 83 -2.45 5.18 -1.78
N GLN A 84 -1.66 5.26 -2.83
CA GLN A 84 -2.10 5.29 -4.22
C GLN A 84 -2.49 3.89 -4.71
N ALA A 85 -1.64 2.91 -4.42
CA ALA A 85 -1.86 1.53 -4.79
C ALA A 85 -1.14 0.57 -3.84
N VAL A 86 -1.72 -0.56 -3.57
CA VAL A 86 -1.06 -1.69 -2.94
C VAL A 86 -1.46 -2.96 -3.69
N ALA A 87 -0.48 -3.74 -4.12
CA ALA A 87 -0.71 -4.98 -4.85
C ALA A 87 0.22 -6.08 -4.36
N VAL A 88 -0.31 -7.29 -4.30
CA VAL A 88 0.43 -8.49 -3.90
C VAL A 88 0.24 -9.55 -4.98
N HIS A 89 1.36 -10.10 -5.45
CA HIS A 89 1.33 -11.19 -6.42
C HIS A 89 0.49 -12.36 -5.91
N PRO A 90 -0.38 -12.98 -6.73
CA PRO A 90 -1.31 -14.03 -6.29
C PRO A 90 -0.66 -15.13 -5.46
N ALA A 91 0.53 -15.60 -5.84
CA ALA A 91 1.27 -16.63 -5.12
C ALA A 91 1.71 -16.23 -3.70
N TRP A 92 1.69 -14.92 -3.38
CA TRP A 92 2.12 -14.37 -2.10
C TRP A 92 0.99 -13.76 -1.26
N ARG A 93 -0.24 -13.83 -1.75
CA ARG A 93 -1.43 -13.37 -1.01
C ARG A 93 -1.67 -14.22 0.24
N GLY A 94 -2.31 -13.63 1.27
CA GLY A 94 -2.58 -14.31 2.54
C GLY A 94 -1.36 -14.55 3.43
N ARG A 95 -0.18 -14.02 3.08
CA ARG A 95 1.09 -14.19 3.82
C ARG A 95 1.55 -12.91 4.52
N GLY A 96 0.67 -11.94 4.73
CA GLY A 96 0.98 -10.68 5.43
C GLY A 96 1.81 -9.68 4.62
N VAL A 97 2.01 -9.88 3.31
CA VAL A 97 2.83 -9.00 2.46
C VAL A 97 2.28 -7.57 2.44
N ALA A 98 0.97 -7.41 2.21
CA ALA A 98 0.34 -6.08 2.19
C ALA A 98 0.46 -5.37 3.55
N THR A 99 0.29 -6.08 4.66
CA THR A 99 0.47 -5.54 6.01
C THR A 99 1.88 -4.97 6.18
N ARG A 100 2.91 -5.76 5.86
CA ARG A 100 4.31 -5.32 5.99
C ARG A 100 4.64 -4.13 5.09
N LEU A 101 4.10 -4.09 3.88
CA LEU A 101 4.24 -2.95 2.96
C LEU A 101 3.62 -1.68 3.54
N LEU A 102 2.41 -1.78 4.09
CA LEU A 102 1.71 -0.65 4.72
C LEU A 102 2.40 -0.18 6.01
N GLU A 103 2.89 -1.09 6.83
CA GLU A 103 3.69 -0.74 8.02
C GLU A 103 4.98 0.00 7.64
N ARG A 104 5.69 -0.48 6.61
CA ARG A 104 6.89 0.19 6.08
C ARG A 104 6.57 1.58 5.54
N PHE A 105 5.51 1.71 4.74
CA PHE A 105 5.04 2.99 4.22
C PHE A 105 4.67 3.96 5.34
N ALA A 106 3.91 3.50 6.33
CA ALA A 106 3.51 4.30 7.48
C ALA A 106 4.72 4.81 8.27
N ALA A 107 5.74 3.96 8.46
CA ALA A 107 6.98 4.35 9.14
C ALA A 107 7.76 5.42 8.34
N LEU A 108 7.90 5.24 7.03
CA LEU A 108 8.53 6.22 6.14
C LEU A 108 7.77 7.55 6.15
N ALA A 109 6.44 7.50 6.02
CA ALA A 109 5.57 8.67 6.03
C ALA A 109 5.64 9.43 7.37
N ALA A 110 5.62 8.72 8.49
CA ALA A 110 5.79 9.33 9.82
C ALA A 110 7.17 9.99 9.96
N GLY A 111 8.22 9.36 9.43
CA GLY A 111 9.59 9.90 9.44
C GLY A 111 9.71 11.23 8.70
N VAL A 112 8.93 11.48 7.66
CA VAL A 112 8.85 12.77 6.97
C VAL A 112 7.75 13.69 7.52
N GLY A 113 7.16 13.34 8.65
CA GLY A 113 6.22 14.19 9.40
C GLY A 113 4.75 14.02 9.03
N ALA A 114 4.37 12.98 8.30
CA ALA A 114 2.96 12.68 8.09
C ALA A 114 2.27 12.32 9.42
N ARG A 115 1.05 12.82 9.61
CA ARG A 115 0.26 12.62 10.84
C ARG A 115 -0.85 11.62 10.70
N ALA A 116 -1.22 11.30 9.47
CA ALA A 116 -2.22 10.30 9.15
C ALA A 116 -1.90 9.64 7.81
N ALA A 117 -2.37 8.42 7.64
CA ALA A 117 -2.38 7.72 6.36
C ALA A 117 -3.83 7.48 5.92
N GLN A 118 -4.09 7.63 4.64
CA GLN A 118 -5.36 7.34 4.01
C GLN A 118 -5.20 6.42 2.81
N ALA A 119 -6.18 5.56 2.63
CA ALA A 119 -6.38 4.77 1.42
C ALA A 119 -7.85 4.87 0.99
N VAL A 120 -8.11 4.64 -0.29
CA VAL A 120 -9.47 4.61 -0.83
C VAL A 120 -9.73 3.22 -1.36
N ALA A 121 -10.84 2.62 -0.92
CA ALA A 121 -11.26 1.29 -1.32
C ALA A 121 -12.63 1.32 -2.00
N LEU A 122 -12.93 0.29 -2.78
CA LEU A 122 -14.27 0.07 -3.31
C LEU A 122 -15.21 -0.37 -2.17
N PRO A 123 -16.48 0.04 -2.21
CA PRO A 123 -17.49 -0.53 -1.31
C PRO A 123 -17.53 -2.06 -1.48
N GLY A 124 -17.51 -2.78 -0.36
CA GLY A 124 -17.53 -4.24 -0.38
C GLY A 124 -16.18 -4.95 -0.62
N ASP A 125 -15.08 -4.20 -0.75
CA ASP A 125 -13.74 -4.80 -0.78
C ASP A 125 -13.37 -5.37 0.59
N THR A 126 -13.63 -6.66 0.77
CA THR A 126 -13.39 -7.38 2.03
C THR A 126 -11.90 -7.49 2.38
N GLY A 127 -11.02 -7.53 1.36
CA GLY A 127 -9.57 -7.55 1.56
C GLY A 127 -9.07 -6.23 2.14
N ALA A 128 -9.48 -5.11 1.55
CA ALA A 128 -9.15 -3.78 2.06
C ALA A 128 -9.74 -3.55 3.46
N ALA A 129 -10.98 -3.99 3.70
CA ALA A 129 -11.62 -3.87 5.01
C ALA A 129 -10.89 -4.66 6.10
N ALA A 130 -10.51 -5.90 5.83
CA ALA A 130 -9.77 -6.74 6.77
C ALA A 130 -8.38 -6.14 7.09
N LEU A 131 -7.68 -5.66 6.07
CA LEU A 131 -6.37 -5.02 6.22
C LEU A 131 -6.48 -3.72 7.03
N ALA A 132 -7.50 -2.90 6.75
CA ALA A 132 -7.77 -1.68 7.49
C ALA A 132 -8.06 -1.97 8.98
N ALA A 133 -8.90 -2.96 9.26
CA ALA A 133 -9.20 -3.38 10.63
C ALA A 133 -7.94 -3.84 11.37
N HIS A 134 -7.11 -4.66 10.73
CA HIS A 134 -5.84 -5.12 11.29
C HIS A 134 -4.90 -3.96 11.65
N LEU A 135 -4.82 -2.95 10.80
CA LEU A 135 -4.00 -1.75 11.02
C LEU A 135 -4.69 -0.70 11.92
N GLY A 136 -5.92 -0.95 12.37
CA GLY A 136 -6.70 -0.02 13.18
C GLY A 136 -7.09 1.25 12.45
N ALA A 137 -7.31 1.17 11.13
CA ALA A 137 -7.84 2.29 10.34
C ALA A 137 -9.36 2.40 10.47
N SER A 138 -9.86 3.64 10.50
CA SER A 138 -11.28 3.94 10.59
C SER A 138 -11.87 4.10 9.19
N PRO A 139 -12.90 3.33 8.80
CA PRO A 139 -13.58 3.48 7.53
C PRO A 139 -14.61 4.62 7.59
N ALA A 140 -14.72 5.36 6.49
CA ALA A 140 -15.75 6.38 6.29
C ALA A 140 -16.32 6.28 4.86
N PRO A 141 -17.63 6.08 4.69
CA PRO A 141 -18.26 6.13 3.36
C PRO A 141 -18.05 7.51 2.70
N SER A 142 -17.77 7.50 1.42
CA SER A 142 -17.59 8.70 0.58
C SER A 142 -18.41 8.56 -0.70
N PRO A 143 -19.71 8.93 -0.66
CA PRO A 143 -20.57 8.86 -1.83
C PRO A 143 -20.06 9.79 -2.93
N GLY A 144 -20.11 9.30 -4.18
CA GLY A 144 -19.68 10.08 -5.34
C GLY A 144 -18.21 10.49 -5.34
N HIS A 145 -17.35 9.83 -4.58
CA HIS A 145 -15.93 10.17 -4.42
C HIS A 145 -15.17 10.30 -5.74
N ALA A 146 -15.46 9.44 -6.69
CA ALA A 146 -14.84 9.43 -8.01
C ALA A 146 -15.81 9.87 -9.13
N GLY A 147 -16.88 10.57 -8.76
CA GLY A 147 -17.93 11.05 -9.66
C GLY A 147 -19.30 10.45 -9.32
N PRO A 148 -20.37 10.87 -10.02
CA PRO A 148 -21.72 10.38 -9.77
C PRO A 148 -21.83 8.85 -9.84
N GLY A 149 -22.33 8.23 -8.78
CA GLY A 149 -22.46 6.76 -8.68
C GLY A 149 -21.15 6.01 -8.43
N ALA A 150 -20.04 6.72 -8.29
CA ALA A 150 -18.73 6.12 -8.03
C ALA A 150 -18.33 6.27 -6.55
N ASP A 151 -19.09 5.60 -5.68
CA ASP A 151 -18.87 5.61 -4.24
C ASP A 151 -17.57 4.91 -3.85
N ARG A 152 -16.98 5.34 -2.73
CA ARG A 152 -15.77 4.77 -2.15
C ARG A 152 -15.90 4.68 -0.63
N VAL A 153 -14.95 3.99 -0.03
CA VAL A 153 -14.70 4.01 1.41
C VAL A 153 -13.31 4.59 1.64
N VAL A 154 -13.23 5.66 2.41
CA VAL A 154 -11.96 6.25 2.83
C VAL A 154 -11.54 5.60 4.13
N LEU A 155 -10.36 5.01 4.14
CA LEU A 155 -9.75 4.34 5.27
C LEU A 155 -8.68 5.27 5.86
N THR A 156 -8.81 5.67 7.12
CA THR A 156 -7.88 6.63 7.74
C THR A 156 -7.24 6.04 8.99
N ARG A 157 -5.92 6.18 9.12
CA ARG A 157 -5.15 5.79 10.28
C ARG A 157 -4.23 6.92 10.73
N ARG A 158 -4.23 7.22 12.04
CA ARG A 158 -3.25 8.16 12.65
C ARG A 158 -1.86 7.54 12.64
N LEU A 159 -0.84 8.38 12.44
CA LEU A 159 0.56 8.02 12.47
C LEU A 159 1.28 8.69 13.66
N PRO A 160 2.36 8.11 14.19
CA PRO A 160 2.89 6.77 13.83
C PRO A 160 1.95 5.64 14.23
N LEU A 161 2.13 4.46 13.65
CA LEU A 161 1.44 3.27 14.12
C LEU A 161 1.87 2.99 15.57
N ALA A 162 0.92 2.65 16.44
CA ALA A 162 1.26 2.22 17.78
C ALA A 162 2.17 0.96 17.71
N PRO A 163 3.20 0.87 18.55
CA PRO A 163 3.98 -0.38 18.62
C PRO A 163 3.04 -1.53 19.00
N PRO A 164 3.33 -2.75 18.51
CA PRO A 164 2.55 -3.92 18.89
C PRO A 164 2.54 -4.02 20.42
N VAL A 165 1.34 -4.22 20.98
CA VAL A 165 1.19 -4.43 22.42
C VAL A 165 2.00 -5.67 22.78
N GLN A 166 3.08 -5.48 23.51
CA GLN A 166 3.82 -6.62 24.05
C GLN A 166 2.90 -7.34 25.03
N PRO A 167 2.72 -8.67 24.91
CA PRO A 167 1.99 -9.40 25.92
C PRO A 167 2.65 -9.15 27.28
N ALA A 168 1.84 -8.82 28.28
CA ALA A 168 2.32 -8.59 29.64
C ALA A 168 3.17 -9.80 30.07
N ASP A 169 4.37 -9.52 30.58
CA ASP A 169 5.24 -10.57 31.10
C ASP A 169 4.48 -11.27 32.26
N PRO A 170 4.20 -12.57 32.16
CA PRO A 170 3.47 -13.29 33.21
C PRO A 170 4.25 -13.43 34.52
N ARG A 171 5.37 -12.73 34.67
CA ARG A 171 6.26 -12.78 35.86
C ARG A 171 6.28 -11.46 36.69
N SER A 172 5.32 -10.52 36.44
CA SER A 172 5.16 -9.34 37.30
C SER A 172 4.05 -9.53 38.30
#